data_1aa94bc8b25fd94d56397f557a444cef
#
_entry.id   1aa94bc8b25fd94d56397f557a444cef
#
_cell.length_a   1.000
_cell.length_b   1.000
_cell.length_c   1.000
_cell.angle_alpha   90.00
_cell.angle_beta   90.00
_cell.angle_gamma   90.00
#
_symmetry.space_group_name_H-M   'P 1'
#
loop_
_entity.id
_entity.type
_entity.pdbx_description
1 polymer ?
#
loop_
_entity_poly.entity_id
_entity_poly.type
_entity_poly.pdbx_seq_one_letter_code
_entity_poly.pdbx_strand_id
1 'polypeptide(L)'
;PEFTMNAALVDGEIVGFAGSGPARDKDAPSFRELYFIYLLDAFHGTGIGQRLFDAVIETDEPLYLWVAEDNPRAHRFYQRNGFTLDGATHTEPFLGETLTEVRFVR
;
A
#
# COMPACT_ATOMS: atom_id res chain seq x y z
N PRO A 1 -16.63 -7.39 5.91
CA PRO A 1 -15.75 -8.40 5.41
C PRO A 1 -14.31 -8.06 5.61
N GLU A 2 -13.56 -9.10 5.63
CA GLU A 2 -12.17 -8.98 6.00
C GLU A 2 -11.33 -8.42 4.86
N PHE A 3 -11.54 -8.90 3.64
CA PHE A 3 -10.68 -8.55 2.52
C PHE A 3 -11.43 -7.72 1.49
N THR A 4 -10.86 -6.59 1.11
CA THR A 4 -11.42 -5.70 0.08
C THR A 4 -10.39 -5.53 -1.02
N MET A 5 -10.82 -5.71 -2.27
CA MET A 5 -9.95 -5.53 -3.42
C MET A 5 -10.70 -4.77 -4.51
N ASN A 6 -10.00 -3.83 -5.17
CA ASN A 6 -10.55 -3.08 -6.27
C ASN A 6 -9.53 -2.98 -7.39
N ALA A 7 -10.04 -2.85 -8.60
CA ALA A 7 -9.21 -2.68 -9.78
C ALA A 7 -9.63 -1.40 -10.52
N ALA A 8 -8.66 -0.75 -11.13
CA ALA A 8 -8.90 0.42 -11.96
C ALA A 8 -8.86 0.00 -13.42
N LEU A 9 -9.87 0.40 -14.18
CA LEU A 9 -9.93 0.11 -15.60
C LEU A 9 -9.91 1.40 -16.40
N VAL A 10 -9.14 1.38 -17.49
CA VAL A 10 -9.13 2.46 -18.47
C VAL A 10 -9.32 1.80 -19.83
N ASP A 11 -10.36 2.22 -20.54
CA ASP A 11 -10.72 1.66 -21.86
C ASP A 11 -10.84 0.13 -21.81
N GLY A 12 -11.39 -0.39 -20.72
CA GLY A 12 -11.63 -1.81 -20.56
C GLY A 12 -10.44 -2.64 -20.11
N GLU A 13 -9.30 -2.00 -19.87
CA GLU A 13 -8.08 -2.71 -19.44
C GLU A 13 -7.75 -2.37 -18.00
N ILE A 14 -7.27 -3.37 -17.26
CA ILE A 14 -6.85 -3.18 -15.88
C ILE A 14 -5.51 -2.46 -15.87
N VAL A 15 -5.45 -1.29 -15.25
CA VAL A 15 -4.23 -0.50 -15.14
C VAL A 15 -3.69 -0.43 -13.72
N GLY A 16 -4.45 -0.93 -12.76
CA GLY A 16 -3.99 -0.97 -11.37
C GLY A 16 -4.96 -1.72 -10.49
N PHE A 17 -4.52 -2.02 -9.27
CA PHE A 17 -5.37 -2.70 -8.28
C PHE A 17 -4.83 -2.44 -6.90
N ALA A 18 -5.72 -2.60 -5.89
CA ALA A 18 -5.35 -2.42 -4.49
C ALA A 18 -6.14 -3.39 -3.64
N GLY A 19 -5.58 -3.76 -2.48
CA GLY A 19 -6.24 -4.65 -1.56
C GLY A 19 -5.89 -4.36 -0.12
N SER A 20 -6.87 -4.51 0.77
CA SER A 20 -6.70 -4.35 2.19
C SER A 20 -7.44 -5.46 2.93
N GLY A 21 -7.10 -5.67 4.19
CA GLY A 21 -7.73 -6.71 4.98
C GLY A 21 -7.21 -6.72 6.40
N PRO A 22 -7.50 -7.81 7.14
CA PRO A 22 -7.02 -7.95 8.50
C PRO A 22 -5.49 -7.94 8.55
N ALA A 23 -4.96 -7.39 9.66
CA ALA A 23 -3.52 -7.37 9.89
C ALA A 23 -2.95 -8.77 9.87
N ARG A 24 -1.83 -8.96 9.18
CA ARG A 24 -1.17 -10.26 9.06
C ARG A 24 0.03 -10.40 9.99
N ASP A 25 0.55 -9.29 10.52
CA ASP A 25 1.72 -9.30 11.40
C ASP A 25 1.33 -9.68 12.82
N LYS A 26 2.19 -10.42 13.50
CA LYS A 26 1.97 -10.76 14.91
C LYS A 26 1.97 -9.52 15.80
N ASP A 27 2.84 -8.56 15.47
CA ASP A 27 2.98 -7.33 16.24
C ASP A 27 2.39 -6.15 15.49
N ALA A 28 1.26 -6.37 14.81
CA ALA A 28 0.63 -5.36 13.99
C ALA A 28 0.26 -4.13 14.82
N PRO A 29 0.52 -2.92 14.30
CA PRO A 29 0.19 -1.69 15.03
C PRO A 29 -1.28 -1.33 14.95
N SER A 30 -2.05 -1.99 14.09
CA SER A 30 -3.50 -1.79 13.98
C SER A 30 -4.15 -3.06 13.47
N PHE A 31 -5.49 -3.08 13.42
CA PHE A 31 -6.24 -4.25 13.01
C PHE A 31 -6.33 -4.43 11.50
N ARG A 32 -6.06 -3.36 10.74
CA ARG A 32 -6.16 -3.40 9.28
C ARG A 32 -4.81 -3.13 8.65
N GLU A 33 -4.61 -3.75 7.49
CA GLU A 33 -3.39 -3.62 6.72
C GLU A 33 -3.73 -3.36 5.25
N LEU A 34 -3.04 -2.39 4.64
CA LEU A 34 -3.07 -2.24 3.18
C LEU A 34 -2.06 -3.24 2.63
N TYR A 35 -2.56 -4.28 1.95
CA TYR A 35 -1.69 -5.37 1.49
C TYR A 35 -0.87 -4.95 0.28
N PHE A 36 -1.49 -4.25 -0.65
CA PHE A 36 -0.82 -3.81 -1.88
C PHE A 36 -1.63 -2.70 -2.53
N ILE A 37 -0.92 -1.90 -3.31
CA ILE A 37 -1.50 -0.99 -4.27
C ILE A 37 -0.52 -0.91 -5.43
N TYR A 38 -1.01 -1.17 -6.62
CA TYR A 38 -0.20 -1.24 -7.82
C TYR A 38 -0.86 -0.45 -8.94
N LEU A 39 -0.07 0.32 -9.67
CA LEU A 39 -0.55 1.12 -10.78
C LEU A 39 0.54 1.15 -11.85
N LEU A 40 0.15 0.93 -13.10
CA LEU A 40 1.09 1.02 -14.20
C LEU A 40 1.72 2.41 -14.25
N ASP A 41 3.00 2.47 -14.58
CA ASP A 41 3.77 3.72 -14.58
C ASP A 41 3.10 4.80 -15.43
N ALA A 42 2.53 4.42 -16.56
CA ALA A 42 1.90 5.37 -17.46
C ALA A 42 0.74 6.14 -16.82
N PHE A 43 0.20 5.64 -15.72
CA PHE A 43 -0.94 6.25 -15.05
C PHE A 43 -0.57 6.94 -13.74
N HIS A 44 0.72 6.99 -13.40
CA HIS A 44 1.17 7.74 -12.23
C HIS A 44 0.88 9.22 -12.45
N GLY A 45 0.47 9.90 -11.37
CA GLY A 45 0.15 11.32 -11.45
C GLY A 45 -1.22 11.64 -12.01
N THR A 46 -2.07 10.62 -12.26
CA THR A 46 -3.39 10.80 -12.84
C THR A 46 -4.50 10.87 -11.81
N GLY A 47 -4.20 10.60 -10.53
CA GLY A 47 -5.21 10.51 -9.48
C GLY A 47 -5.82 9.11 -9.33
N ILE A 48 -5.49 8.17 -10.21
CA ILE A 48 -6.04 6.81 -10.14
C ILE A 48 -5.55 6.09 -8.90
N GLY A 49 -4.27 6.28 -8.51
CA GLY A 49 -3.73 5.68 -7.31
C GLY A 49 -4.49 6.08 -6.06
N GLN A 50 -4.84 7.36 -5.95
CA GLN A 50 -5.61 7.86 -4.82
C GLN A 50 -7.01 7.25 -4.80
N ARG A 51 -7.64 7.12 -5.96
CA ARG A 51 -8.97 6.52 -6.04
C ARG A 51 -8.95 5.04 -5.67
N LEU A 52 -7.90 4.32 -6.06
CA LEU A 52 -7.73 2.92 -5.65
C LEU A 52 -7.58 2.81 -4.14
N PHE A 53 -6.74 3.66 -3.56
CA PHE A 53 -6.51 3.68 -2.12
C PHE A 53 -7.83 3.94 -1.39
N ASP A 54 -8.56 4.98 -1.81
CA ASP A 54 -9.81 5.36 -1.17
C ASP A 54 -10.89 4.28 -1.31
N ALA A 55 -10.81 3.45 -2.33
CA ALA A 55 -11.80 2.41 -2.57
C ALA A 55 -11.65 1.19 -1.65
N VAL A 56 -10.46 0.97 -1.09
CA VAL A 56 -10.20 -0.24 -0.29
C VAL A 56 -10.00 0.03 1.19
N ILE A 57 -10.07 1.29 1.61
CA ILE A 57 -9.94 1.64 3.03
C ILE A 57 -11.02 2.63 3.42
N GLU A 58 -11.35 2.63 4.70
CA GLU A 58 -12.29 3.61 5.25
C GLU A 58 -11.54 4.85 5.67
N THR A 59 -12.20 5.99 5.53
CA THR A 59 -11.62 7.27 5.94
C THR A 59 -11.28 7.22 7.43
N ASP A 60 -10.08 7.64 7.74
CA ASP A 60 -9.60 7.79 9.12
C ASP A 60 -9.45 6.51 9.92
N GLU A 61 -9.61 5.32 9.29
CA GLU A 61 -9.35 4.12 10.06
C GLU A 61 -7.84 3.94 10.27
N PRO A 62 -7.43 3.47 11.45
CA PRO A 62 -6.04 3.10 11.68
C PRO A 62 -5.61 1.99 10.73
N LEU A 63 -4.44 2.17 10.14
CA LEU A 63 -3.99 1.33 9.03
C LEU A 63 -2.47 1.28 9.01
N TYR A 64 -1.91 0.16 8.58
CA TYR A 64 -0.48 0.08 8.34
C TYR A 64 -0.18 -0.65 7.04
N LEU A 65 1.04 -0.52 6.58
CA LEU A 65 1.49 -1.16 5.35
C LEU A 65 3.01 -1.36 5.38
N TRP A 66 3.45 -2.27 4.53
CA TRP A 66 4.87 -2.47 4.25
C TRP A 66 5.16 -2.00 2.83
N VAL A 67 6.30 -1.36 2.65
CA VAL A 67 6.72 -0.86 1.34
C VAL A 67 8.24 -0.92 1.24
N ALA A 68 8.74 -1.10 0.02
CA ALA A 68 10.16 -1.13 -0.21
C ALA A 68 10.82 0.16 0.30
N GLU A 69 11.94 0.02 0.99
CA GLU A 69 12.65 1.13 1.59
C GLU A 69 13.07 2.16 0.56
N ASP A 70 13.46 1.71 -0.63
CA ASP A 70 13.98 2.58 -1.69
C ASP A 70 12.93 2.93 -2.75
N ASN A 71 11.69 3.13 -2.34
CA ASN A 71 10.61 3.53 -3.24
C ASN A 71 10.10 4.93 -2.86
N PRO A 72 10.82 5.99 -3.25
CA PRO A 72 10.46 7.34 -2.81
C PRO A 72 9.09 7.82 -3.28
N ARG A 73 8.63 7.37 -4.46
CA ARG A 73 7.30 7.73 -4.96
C ARG A 73 6.21 7.21 -4.02
N ALA A 74 6.32 5.95 -3.61
CA ALA A 74 5.36 5.35 -2.70
C ALA A 74 5.41 6.03 -1.34
N HIS A 75 6.62 6.32 -0.83
CA HIS A 75 6.76 7.02 0.44
C HIS A 75 6.03 8.35 0.43
N ARG A 76 6.19 9.14 -0.65
CA ARG A 76 5.52 10.43 -0.77
C ARG A 76 4.01 10.27 -0.82
N PHE A 77 3.52 9.26 -1.54
CA PHE A 77 2.09 8.97 -1.61
C PHE A 77 1.52 8.68 -0.23
N TYR A 78 2.18 7.79 0.53
CA TYR A 78 1.69 7.44 1.86
C TYR A 78 1.79 8.61 2.82
N GLN A 79 2.85 9.40 2.74
CA GLN A 79 2.98 10.59 3.58
C GLN A 79 1.84 11.59 3.33
N ARG A 80 1.45 11.77 2.07
CA ARG A 80 0.32 12.65 1.73
C ARG A 80 -0.99 12.12 2.31
N ASN A 81 -1.08 10.82 2.54
CA ASN A 81 -2.28 10.20 3.09
C ASN A 81 -2.20 10.01 4.61
N GLY A 82 -1.28 10.70 5.26
CA GLY A 82 -1.22 10.75 6.72
C GLY A 82 -0.40 9.65 7.37
N PHE A 83 0.36 8.89 6.60
CA PHE A 83 1.19 7.82 7.15
C PHE A 83 2.55 8.35 7.58
N THR A 84 3.11 7.74 8.61
CA THR A 84 4.48 8.00 9.06
C THR A 84 5.17 6.67 9.32
N LEU A 85 6.50 6.67 9.24
CA LEU A 85 7.29 5.48 9.55
C LEU A 85 7.22 5.20 11.06
N ASP A 86 7.09 3.92 11.43
CA ASP A 86 7.09 3.54 12.85
C ASP A 86 8.42 2.91 13.28
N GLY A 87 9.39 2.82 12.39
CA GLY A 87 10.70 2.29 12.70
C GLY A 87 10.87 0.80 12.47
N ALA A 88 9.78 0.07 12.19
CA ALA A 88 9.89 -1.36 11.93
C ALA A 88 10.42 -1.59 10.51
N THR A 89 11.32 -2.57 10.39
CA THR A 89 11.86 -2.96 9.08
C THR A 89 11.97 -4.48 9.04
N HIS A 90 11.98 -5.03 7.84
CA HIS A 90 12.34 -6.43 7.67
C HIS A 90 12.97 -6.62 6.30
N THR A 91 13.69 -7.71 6.16
CA THR A 91 14.35 -8.06 4.91
C THR A 91 13.96 -9.48 4.50
N GLU A 92 13.94 -9.72 3.21
CA GLU A 92 13.68 -11.04 2.68
C GLU A 92 14.37 -11.20 1.34
N PRO A 93 14.70 -12.46 0.94
CA PRO A 93 15.25 -12.70 -0.37
C PRO A 93 14.21 -12.41 -1.46
N PHE A 94 14.64 -11.78 -2.54
CA PHE A 94 13.76 -11.50 -3.65
C PHE A 94 14.59 -11.48 -4.93
N LEU A 95 14.35 -12.44 -5.82
CA LEU A 95 15.02 -12.55 -7.12
C LEU A 95 16.56 -12.47 -7.02
N GLY A 96 17.13 -13.18 -6.04
CA GLY A 96 18.57 -13.22 -5.84
C GLY A 96 19.16 -12.02 -5.12
N GLU A 97 18.32 -11.06 -4.71
CA GLU A 97 18.70 -9.87 -3.97
C GLU A 97 18.05 -9.88 -2.60
N THR A 98 18.40 -8.91 -1.78
CA THR A 98 17.73 -8.71 -0.49
C THR A 98 16.79 -7.52 -0.61
N LEU A 99 15.51 -7.76 -0.34
CA LEU A 99 14.52 -6.70 -0.30
C LEU A 99 14.36 -6.23 1.13
N THR A 100 14.52 -4.93 1.37
CA THR A 100 14.26 -4.32 2.67
C THR A 100 12.96 -3.53 2.57
N GLU A 101 12.05 -3.81 3.50
CA GLU A 101 10.80 -3.06 3.58
C GLU A 101 10.71 -2.31 4.90
N VAL A 102 10.01 -1.19 4.87
CA VAL A 102 9.74 -0.36 6.04
C VAL A 102 8.24 -0.28 6.24
N ARG A 103 7.84 -0.01 7.49
CA ARG A 103 6.42 0.02 7.85
C ARG A 103 5.95 1.45 8.05
N PHE A 104 4.86 1.78 7.36
CA PHE A 104 4.15 3.05 7.53
C PHE A 104 2.87 2.79 8.31
N VAL A 105 2.54 3.72 9.19
CA VAL A 105 1.32 3.64 10.02
C VAL A 105 0.57 4.97 10.00
N ARG A 106 -0.72 4.90 10.23
CA ARG A 106 -1.49 6.10 10.48
C ARG A 106 -2.62 5.84 11.48
#